data_a81b1c5682649b1d1a57d134ed51d18e
#
_entry.id   a81b1c5682649b1d1a57d134ed51d18e
#
_cell.length_a   1.000
_cell.length_b   1.000
_cell.length_c   1.000
_cell.angle_alpha   90.00
_cell.angle_beta   90.00
_cell.angle_gamma   90.00
#
_symmetry.space_group_name_H-M   'P 1'
#
loop_
_entity.id
_entity.type
_entity.pdbx_description
1 polymer ?
#
loop_
_entity_poly.entity_id
_entity_poly.type
_entity_poly.pdbx_seq_one_letter_code
_entity_poly.pdbx_strand_id
1 'polypeptide(L)'
;MTVDKRYYEVAKPGSLSERLMIRARDRIYADFLATCSPKPAETILDVGVSDVLNDGANVLERLYPNQEQITACGLGEATEFQAAFPRVRYRRVATGEPLPFANKSFDVATSNAVLEHVGSRENQARFIAEMVRVARRVFITVPHRFFPVEHHTAIPLAHWTDTTWFLACAVTGKQKWSQDKELILMSARHLSSLVPPGSAHQVGYTGLLLGPFSSNLFLAIT
;
A
#
# COMPACT_ATOMS: atom_id res chain seq x y z
N MET A 1 2.14 -17.20 -9.37
CA MET A 1 3.37 -16.56 -8.85
C MET A 1 3.24 -16.57 -7.33
N THR A 2 4.13 -17.24 -6.64
CA THR A 2 4.19 -17.16 -5.17
C THR A 2 4.82 -15.81 -4.84
N VAL A 3 4.11 -14.97 -4.11
CA VAL A 3 4.65 -13.70 -3.60
C VAL A 3 5.87 -14.03 -2.74
N ASP A 4 7.01 -13.42 -3.02
CA ASP A 4 8.26 -13.69 -2.30
C ASP A 4 8.11 -13.21 -0.85
N LYS A 5 8.05 -14.16 0.10
CA LYS A 5 7.94 -13.88 1.55
C LYS A 5 8.99 -12.88 2.05
N ARG A 6 10.12 -12.74 1.35
CA ARG A 6 11.18 -11.77 1.66
C ARG A 6 10.77 -10.31 1.54
N TYR A 7 9.68 -9.98 0.84
CA TYR A 7 9.12 -8.62 0.80
C TYR A 7 8.45 -8.23 2.13
N TYR A 8 8.10 -9.21 2.97
CA TYR A 8 7.30 -9.03 4.18
C TYR A 8 8.10 -9.18 5.48
N GLU A 9 9.38 -9.60 5.42
CA GLU A 9 10.22 -9.83 6.60
C GLU A 9 11.18 -8.66 6.88
N VAL A 10 10.69 -7.43 6.85
CA VAL A 10 11.54 -6.24 7.10
C VAL A 10 11.85 -6.05 8.59
N ALA A 11 11.01 -6.53 9.48
CA ALA A 11 11.18 -6.37 10.91
C ALA A 11 11.11 -7.70 11.66
N LYS A 12 12.05 -7.91 12.60
CA LYS A 12 11.99 -9.07 13.49
C LYS A 12 10.83 -8.90 14.48
N PRO A 13 10.05 -9.98 14.76
CA PRO A 13 9.01 -9.95 15.79
C PRO A 13 9.52 -9.42 17.13
N GLY A 14 8.76 -8.51 17.78
CA GLY A 14 9.11 -7.86 19.03
C GLY A 14 10.14 -6.73 18.93
N SER A 15 10.69 -6.46 17.74
CA SER A 15 11.71 -5.42 17.54
C SER A 15 11.13 -4.01 17.61
N LEU A 16 11.99 -3.01 17.80
CA LEU A 16 11.60 -1.60 17.72
C LEU A 16 11.06 -1.25 16.32
N SER A 17 11.64 -1.84 15.27
CA SER A 17 11.20 -1.64 13.88
C SER A 17 9.76 -2.10 13.68
N GLU A 18 9.39 -3.28 14.17
CA GLU A 18 8.02 -3.78 14.10
C GLU A 18 7.04 -2.86 14.84
N ARG A 19 7.40 -2.43 16.05
CA ARG A 19 6.56 -1.50 16.84
C ARG A 19 6.35 -0.17 16.11
N LEU A 20 7.38 0.34 15.43
CA LEU A 20 7.27 1.54 14.62
C LEU A 20 6.39 1.32 13.38
N MET A 21 6.52 0.17 12.72
CA MET A 21 5.68 -0.19 11.57
C MET A 21 4.20 -0.33 11.96
N ILE A 22 3.90 -0.99 13.07
CA ILE A 22 2.53 -1.09 13.60
C ILE A 22 1.98 0.32 13.86
N ARG A 23 2.75 1.19 14.52
CA ARG A 23 2.34 2.57 14.81
C ARG A 23 2.09 3.39 13.53
N ALA A 24 2.91 3.19 12.50
CA ALA A 24 2.71 3.81 11.20
C ALA A 24 1.37 3.37 10.58
N ARG A 25 1.08 2.08 10.60
CA ARG A 25 -0.15 1.50 10.06
C ARG A 25 -1.40 1.90 10.83
N ASP A 26 -1.33 1.97 12.16
CA ASP A 26 -2.43 2.49 12.99
C ASP A 26 -2.75 3.95 12.63
N ARG A 27 -1.74 4.77 12.36
CA ARG A 27 -1.94 6.13 11.88
C ARG A 27 -2.53 6.18 10.46
N ILE A 28 -2.05 5.35 9.55
CA ILE A 28 -2.62 5.20 8.20
C ILE A 28 -4.10 4.82 8.27
N TYR A 29 -4.46 3.90 9.15
CA TYR A 29 -5.85 3.51 9.37
C TYR A 29 -6.71 4.67 9.91
N ALA A 30 -6.18 5.44 10.87
CA ALA A 30 -6.88 6.62 11.38
C ALA A 30 -7.11 7.67 10.28
N ASP A 31 -6.10 7.92 9.44
CA ASP A 31 -6.20 8.86 8.32
C ASP A 31 -7.15 8.34 7.22
N PHE A 32 -7.20 7.02 6.99
CA PHE A 32 -8.21 6.38 6.13
C PHE A 32 -9.63 6.66 6.64
N LEU A 33 -9.88 6.42 7.92
CA LEU A 33 -11.19 6.68 8.53
C LEU A 33 -11.56 8.17 8.45
N ALA A 34 -10.62 9.06 8.74
CA ALA A 34 -10.85 10.51 8.70
C ALA A 34 -11.16 11.02 7.28
N THR A 35 -10.47 10.45 6.28
CA THR A 35 -10.58 10.88 4.88
C THR A 35 -11.76 10.27 4.16
N CYS A 36 -11.94 8.96 4.27
CA CYS A 36 -13.01 8.23 3.58
C CYS A 36 -14.31 8.18 4.37
N SER A 37 -14.26 8.27 5.71
CA SER A 37 -15.43 8.21 6.61
C SER A 37 -16.44 7.11 6.23
N PRO A 38 -15.99 5.83 6.10
CA PRO A 38 -16.86 4.75 5.64
C PRO A 38 -18.01 4.52 6.63
N LYS A 39 -19.23 4.46 6.11
CA LYS A 39 -20.41 4.13 6.95
C LYS A 39 -20.45 2.64 7.24
N PRO A 40 -21.10 2.20 8.32
CA PRO A 40 -21.12 0.77 8.72
C PRO A 40 -21.63 -0.20 7.64
N ALA A 41 -22.55 0.24 6.77
CA ALA A 41 -23.11 -0.58 5.69
C ALA A 41 -22.38 -0.44 4.35
N GLU A 42 -21.39 0.46 4.24
CA GLU A 42 -20.64 0.67 3.01
C GLU A 42 -19.64 -0.45 2.76
N THR A 43 -19.55 -0.84 1.50
CA THR A 43 -18.65 -1.90 1.03
C THR A 43 -17.24 -1.37 0.79
N ILE A 44 -16.24 -2.11 1.26
CA ILE A 44 -14.84 -1.76 1.13
C ILE A 44 -14.10 -2.84 0.33
N LEU A 45 -13.34 -2.44 -0.69
CA LEU A 45 -12.38 -3.28 -1.37
C LEU A 45 -10.98 -2.99 -0.85
N ASP A 46 -10.24 -3.99 -0.35
CA ASP A 46 -8.80 -3.87 -0.07
C ASP A 46 -7.98 -4.65 -1.07
N VAL A 47 -7.07 -3.97 -1.78
CA VAL A 47 -6.26 -4.55 -2.86
C VAL A 47 -4.81 -4.66 -2.45
N GLY A 48 -4.33 -5.90 -2.36
CA GLY A 48 -2.95 -6.21 -2.02
C GLY A 48 -2.75 -6.69 -0.59
N VAL A 49 -3.71 -7.47 -0.07
CA VAL A 49 -3.57 -8.07 1.26
C VAL A 49 -2.45 -9.11 1.31
N SER A 50 -1.86 -9.25 2.48
CA SER A 50 -0.75 -10.16 2.75
C SER A 50 -1.23 -11.46 3.40
N ASP A 51 -0.63 -12.58 3.00
CA ASP A 51 -0.78 -13.87 3.72
C ASP A 51 0.15 -13.98 4.94
N VAL A 52 0.98 -12.95 5.18
CA VAL A 52 1.83 -12.83 6.37
C VAL A 52 1.09 -12.03 7.43
N LEU A 53 0.84 -12.62 8.60
CA LEU A 53 0.00 -12.05 9.65
C LEU A 53 0.76 -11.28 10.73
N ASN A 54 2.07 -11.38 10.78
CA ASN A 54 2.92 -10.62 11.68
C ASN A 54 3.12 -9.17 11.19
N ASP A 55 3.80 -8.36 11.97
CA ASP A 55 4.21 -6.97 11.67
C ASP A 55 3.08 -5.94 11.48
N GLY A 56 1.84 -6.31 11.77
CA GLY A 56 0.67 -5.42 11.61
C GLY A 56 0.19 -5.26 10.17
N ALA A 57 0.57 -6.18 9.25
CA ALA A 57 -0.07 -6.28 7.94
C ALA A 57 -1.59 -6.44 8.08
N ASN A 58 -2.32 -6.15 6.99
CA ASN A 58 -3.78 -6.27 6.96
C ASN A 58 -4.46 -5.42 8.07
N VAL A 59 -4.00 -4.18 8.23
CA VAL A 59 -4.47 -3.29 9.30
C VAL A 59 -5.97 -2.99 9.21
N LEU A 60 -6.51 -2.92 8.00
CA LEU A 60 -7.95 -2.71 7.78
C LEU A 60 -8.74 -3.89 8.34
N GLU A 61 -8.41 -5.12 7.96
CA GLU A 61 -9.11 -6.32 8.39
C GLU A 61 -9.00 -6.53 9.90
N ARG A 62 -7.87 -6.17 10.47
CA ARG A 62 -7.63 -6.28 11.91
C ARG A 62 -8.44 -5.27 12.74
N LEU A 63 -8.60 -4.04 12.25
CA LEU A 63 -9.15 -2.93 13.05
C LEU A 63 -10.57 -2.53 12.65
N TYR A 64 -11.01 -2.80 11.42
CA TYR A 64 -12.34 -2.38 10.97
C TYR A 64 -13.44 -3.26 11.58
N PRO A 65 -14.44 -2.67 12.26
CA PRO A 65 -15.42 -3.44 13.04
C PRO A 65 -16.36 -4.27 12.15
N ASN A 66 -16.68 -3.79 10.94
CA ASN A 66 -17.63 -4.44 10.03
C ASN A 66 -16.87 -5.23 8.95
N GLN A 67 -16.12 -6.27 9.36
CA GLN A 67 -15.28 -7.09 8.48
C GLN A 67 -16.07 -7.72 7.33
N GLU A 68 -17.36 -8.04 7.52
CA GLU A 68 -18.26 -8.60 6.50
C GLU A 68 -18.52 -7.64 5.33
N GLN A 69 -18.23 -6.36 5.48
CA GLN A 69 -18.27 -5.36 4.41
C GLN A 69 -16.98 -5.30 3.58
N ILE A 70 -15.92 -5.98 4.04
CA ILE A 70 -14.63 -5.99 3.35
C ILE A 70 -14.60 -7.12 2.33
N THR A 71 -14.16 -6.79 1.13
CA THR A 71 -13.67 -7.73 0.12
C THR A 71 -12.18 -7.46 -0.07
N ALA A 72 -11.35 -8.46 0.16
CA ALA A 72 -9.90 -8.39 0.04
C ALA A 72 -9.42 -9.06 -1.26
N CYS A 73 -8.39 -8.49 -1.88
CA CYS A 73 -7.75 -9.05 -3.07
C CYS A 73 -6.25 -9.29 -2.86
N GLY A 74 -5.76 -10.40 -3.39
CA GLY A 74 -4.33 -10.74 -3.40
C GLY A 74 -3.97 -11.65 -4.57
N LEU A 75 -2.67 -11.85 -4.78
CA LEU A 75 -2.13 -12.65 -5.89
C LEU A 75 -2.07 -14.16 -5.56
N GLY A 76 -2.02 -14.52 -4.27
CA GLY A 76 -1.91 -15.90 -3.78
C GLY A 76 -3.24 -16.52 -3.39
N GLU A 77 -3.18 -17.68 -2.77
CA GLU A 77 -4.36 -18.36 -2.18
C GLU A 77 -4.80 -17.72 -0.85
N ALA A 78 -3.91 -16.98 -0.19
CA ALA A 78 -4.16 -16.28 1.07
C ALA A 78 -4.75 -17.18 2.17
N THR A 79 -4.17 -18.35 2.38
CA THR A 79 -4.69 -19.38 3.30
C THR A 79 -4.68 -18.90 4.74
N GLU A 80 -3.55 -18.32 5.19
CA GLU A 80 -3.42 -17.81 6.55
C GLU A 80 -4.30 -16.58 6.77
N PHE A 81 -4.40 -15.70 5.76
CA PHE A 81 -5.28 -14.54 5.79
C PHE A 81 -6.75 -14.95 5.95
N GLN A 82 -7.24 -15.90 5.15
CA GLN A 82 -8.63 -16.35 5.22
C GLN A 82 -8.94 -17.06 6.54
N ALA A 83 -7.98 -17.80 7.11
CA ALA A 83 -8.13 -18.40 8.44
C ALA A 83 -8.20 -17.35 9.55
N ALA A 84 -7.41 -16.28 9.45
CA ALA A 84 -7.39 -15.21 10.45
C ALA A 84 -8.59 -14.26 10.36
N PHE A 85 -9.12 -14.03 9.15
CA PHE A 85 -10.22 -13.09 8.88
C PHE A 85 -11.42 -13.76 8.19
N PRO A 86 -12.10 -14.73 8.82
CA PRO A 86 -13.14 -15.55 8.19
C PRO A 86 -14.41 -14.78 7.80
N ARG A 87 -14.59 -13.55 8.28
CA ARG A 87 -15.70 -12.67 7.89
C ARG A 87 -15.39 -11.82 6.67
N VAL A 88 -14.12 -11.71 6.26
CA VAL A 88 -13.68 -10.98 5.06
C VAL A 88 -13.84 -11.86 3.83
N ARG A 89 -14.44 -11.35 2.77
CA ARG A 89 -14.49 -12.06 1.49
C ARG A 89 -13.14 -11.93 0.79
N TYR A 90 -12.55 -13.03 0.38
CA TYR A 90 -11.31 -13.02 -0.36
C TYR A 90 -11.50 -13.33 -1.85
N ARG A 91 -10.82 -12.60 -2.71
CA ARG A 91 -10.79 -12.83 -4.16
C ARG A 91 -9.35 -12.80 -4.67
N ARG A 92 -8.90 -13.94 -5.21
CA ARG A 92 -7.62 -13.99 -5.92
C ARG A 92 -7.72 -13.21 -7.22
N VAL A 93 -6.69 -12.40 -7.50
CA VAL A 93 -6.54 -11.59 -8.72
C VAL A 93 -5.19 -11.88 -9.38
N ALA A 94 -5.00 -11.45 -10.64
CA ALA A 94 -3.75 -11.61 -11.37
C ALA A 94 -3.10 -10.24 -11.65
N THR A 95 -1.79 -10.21 -11.67
CA THR A 95 -1.03 -9.00 -12.00
C THR A 95 -1.30 -8.58 -13.45
N GLY A 96 -1.62 -7.30 -13.66
CA GLY A 96 -1.84 -6.72 -14.98
C GLY A 96 -3.23 -6.96 -15.56
N GLU A 97 -4.05 -7.79 -14.94
CA GLU A 97 -5.45 -7.99 -15.32
C GLU A 97 -6.37 -6.97 -14.65
N PRO A 98 -7.50 -6.61 -15.30
CA PRO A 98 -8.53 -5.80 -14.65
C PRO A 98 -9.08 -6.49 -13.40
N LEU A 99 -9.45 -5.70 -12.40
CA LEU A 99 -10.11 -6.23 -11.20
C LEU A 99 -11.47 -6.85 -11.59
N PRO A 100 -11.79 -8.08 -11.12
CA PRO A 100 -12.98 -8.83 -11.55
C PRO A 100 -14.27 -8.32 -10.87
N PHE A 101 -14.44 -7.00 -10.87
CA PHE A 101 -15.59 -6.31 -10.26
C PHE A 101 -16.21 -5.31 -11.25
N ALA A 102 -17.51 -5.08 -11.12
CA ALA A 102 -18.23 -4.10 -11.92
C ALA A 102 -17.82 -2.66 -11.56
N ASN A 103 -18.09 -1.73 -12.47
CA ASN A 103 -17.84 -0.31 -12.22
C ASN A 103 -18.64 0.16 -11.00
N LYS A 104 -17.96 0.90 -10.09
CA LYS A 104 -18.56 1.50 -8.88
C LYS A 104 -19.33 0.50 -8.02
N SER A 105 -18.88 -0.78 -7.99
CA SER A 105 -19.47 -1.84 -7.16
C SER A 105 -19.08 -1.76 -5.68
N PHE A 106 -18.09 -0.91 -5.34
CA PHE A 106 -17.70 -0.63 -3.97
C PHE A 106 -17.87 0.85 -3.63
N ASP A 107 -18.15 1.13 -2.37
CA ASP A 107 -18.22 2.50 -1.86
C ASP A 107 -16.84 3.08 -1.63
N VAL A 108 -15.89 2.25 -1.15
CA VAL A 108 -14.49 2.63 -0.94
C VAL A 108 -13.57 1.52 -1.47
N ALA A 109 -12.47 1.90 -2.12
CA ALA A 109 -11.36 0.99 -2.36
C ALA A 109 -10.09 1.52 -1.69
N THR A 110 -9.33 0.62 -1.08
CA THR A 110 -8.04 0.94 -0.45
C THR A 110 -6.94 0.02 -0.91
N SER A 111 -5.70 0.48 -0.80
CA SER A 111 -4.50 -0.32 -1.04
C SER A 111 -3.33 0.28 -0.26
N ASN A 112 -2.61 -0.55 0.47
CA ASN A 112 -1.51 -0.12 1.33
C ASN A 112 -0.20 -0.76 0.91
N ALA A 113 0.77 0.07 0.52
CA ALA A 113 2.13 -0.35 0.16
C ALA A 113 2.18 -1.42 -0.95
N VAL A 114 1.42 -1.20 -2.04
CA VAL A 114 1.35 -2.08 -3.22
C VAL A 114 1.79 -1.33 -4.49
N LEU A 115 1.38 -0.08 -4.62
CA LEU A 115 1.54 0.71 -5.84
C LEU A 115 3.00 0.89 -6.25
N GLU A 116 3.93 0.92 -5.30
CA GLU A 116 5.37 0.99 -5.53
C GLU A 116 5.97 -0.28 -6.16
N HIS A 117 5.24 -1.40 -6.14
CA HIS A 117 5.67 -2.72 -6.61
C HIS A 117 5.04 -3.16 -7.93
N VAL A 118 4.22 -2.34 -8.57
CA VAL A 118 3.54 -2.75 -9.81
C VAL A 118 4.41 -2.66 -11.08
N GLY A 119 5.69 -2.34 -10.94
CA GLY A 119 6.74 -2.55 -11.92
C GLY A 119 6.96 -1.45 -12.95
N SER A 120 6.01 -0.55 -13.20
CA SER A 120 6.20 0.62 -14.07
C SER A 120 5.20 1.73 -13.77
N ARG A 121 5.51 2.94 -14.28
CA ARG A 121 4.62 4.10 -14.14
C ARG A 121 3.27 3.89 -14.85
N GLU A 122 3.28 3.23 -15.99
CA GLU A 122 2.07 2.89 -16.76
C GLU A 122 1.21 1.90 -15.97
N ASN A 123 1.82 0.93 -15.31
CA ASN A 123 1.12 -0.02 -14.43
C ASN A 123 0.55 0.70 -13.20
N GLN A 124 1.28 1.66 -12.62
CA GLN A 124 0.79 2.48 -11.51
C GLN A 124 -0.46 3.28 -11.92
N ALA A 125 -0.42 3.93 -13.08
CA ALA A 125 -1.57 4.68 -13.60
C ALA A 125 -2.77 3.76 -13.87
N ARG A 126 -2.54 2.57 -14.46
CA ARG A 126 -3.59 1.55 -14.67
C ARG A 126 -4.16 1.04 -13.35
N PHE A 127 -3.32 0.78 -12.35
CA PHE A 127 -3.77 0.35 -11.03
C PHE A 127 -4.70 1.39 -10.38
N ILE A 128 -4.32 2.67 -10.39
CA ILE A 128 -5.16 3.76 -9.86
C ILE A 128 -6.46 3.87 -10.66
N ALA A 129 -6.40 3.80 -12.00
CA ALA A 129 -7.59 3.85 -12.85
C ALA A 129 -8.56 2.70 -12.55
N GLU A 130 -8.06 1.47 -12.30
CA GLU A 130 -8.88 0.33 -11.90
C GLU A 130 -9.52 0.54 -10.52
N MET A 131 -8.77 1.06 -9.54
CA MET A 131 -9.34 1.42 -8.23
C MET A 131 -10.48 2.44 -8.38
N VAL A 132 -10.27 3.49 -9.19
CA VAL A 132 -11.29 4.50 -9.51
C VAL A 132 -12.48 3.90 -10.27
N ARG A 133 -12.24 2.93 -11.16
CA ARG A 133 -13.30 2.24 -11.89
C ARG A 133 -14.23 1.47 -10.95
N VAL A 134 -13.67 0.69 -10.04
CA VAL A 134 -14.45 -0.23 -9.19
C VAL A 134 -15.07 0.42 -7.96
N ALA A 135 -14.56 1.57 -7.49
CA ALA A 135 -15.04 2.21 -6.27
C ALA A 135 -15.42 3.69 -6.48
N ARG A 136 -16.26 4.20 -5.57
CA ARG A 136 -16.69 5.61 -5.55
C ARG A 136 -15.62 6.51 -4.95
N ARG A 137 -14.96 6.05 -3.88
CA ARG A 137 -13.86 6.72 -3.18
C ARG A 137 -12.65 5.80 -3.14
N VAL A 138 -11.46 6.36 -3.25
CA VAL A 138 -10.21 5.58 -3.25
C VAL A 138 -9.24 6.15 -2.23
N PHE A 139 -8.54 5.28 -1.49
CA PHE A 139 -7.49 5.63 -0.56
C PHE A 139 -6.29 4.71 -0.76
N ILE A 140 -5.19 5.23 -1.27
CA ILE A 140 -3.97 4.46 -1.55
C ILE A 140 -2.84 5.04 -0.71
N THR A 141 -2.02 4.19 -0.10
CA THR A 141 -0.82 4.62 0.60
C THR A 141 0.43 3.99 0.03
N VAL A 142 1.52 4.75 0.06
CA VAL A 142 2.83 4.34 -0.43
C VAL A 142 3.93 4.85 0.51
N PRO A 143 5.09 4.18 0.60
CA PRO A 143 6.27 4.72 1.26
C PRO A 143 6.69 6.06 0.65
N HIS A 144 7.04 7.02 1.51
CA HIS A 144 7.46 8.34 1.06
C HIS A 144 8.96 8.38 0.79
N ARG A 145 9.35 8.69 -0.45
CA ARG A 145 10.73 8.79 -0.90
C ARG A 145 11.63 9.66 -0.01
N PHE A 146 11.09 10.73 0.56
CA PHE A 146 11.88 11.67 1.36
C PHE A 146 11.86 11.38 2.87
N PHE A 147 11.36 10.23 3.31
CA PHE A 147 11.56 9.80 4.68
C PHE A 147 13.04 9.45 4.90
N PRO A 148 13.64 9.74 6.08
CA PRO A 148 15.09 9.57 6.28
C PRO A 148 15.62 8.15 6.08
N VAL A 149 14.80 7.11 6.25
CA VAL A 149 15.19 5.71 6.10
C VAL A 149 14.29 5.02 5.08
N GLU A 150 14.89 4.36 4.08
CA GLU A 150 14.11 3.61 3.09
C GLU A 150 13.54 2.33 3.72
N HIS A 151 12.25 2.07 3.48
CA HIS A 151 11.45 1.08 4.20
C HIS A 151 11.86 -0.38 3.93
N HIS A 152 12.27 -0.71 2.69
CA HIS A 152 12.58 -2.08 2.27
C HIS A 152 14.01 -2.50 2.57
N THR A 153 14.91 -1.54 2.60
CA THR A 153 16.35 -1.79 2.71
C THR A 153 16.98 -1.27 3.99
N ALA A 154 16.27 -0.39 4.70
CA ALA A 154 16.76 0.37 5.84
C ALA A 154 18.00 1.25 5.53
N ILE A 155 18.27 1.55 4.24
CA ILE A 155 19.34 2.45 3.85
C ILE A 155 18.93 3.89 4.15
N PRO A 156 19.72 4.66 4.92
CA PRO A 156 19.38 6.04 5.24
C PRO A 156 19.73 6.99 4.09
N LEU A 157 18.84 7.96 3.80
CA LEU A 157 19.01 9.13 2.94
C LEU A 157 19.37 8.89 1.46
N ALA A 158 19.96 7.75 1.10
CA ALA A 158 20.47 7.48 -0.24
C ALA A 158 19.38 7.47 -1.32
N HIS A 159 18.14 7.14 -0.97
CA HIS A 159 16.99 7.05 -1.87
C HIS A 159 16.36 8.42 -2.20
N TRP A 160 16.90 9.51 -1.69
CA TRP A 160 16.44 10.87 -2.01
C TRP A 160 16.76 11.27 -3.45
N THR A 161 17.86 10.73 -4.03
CA THR A 161 18.17 10.86 -5.46
C THR A 161 18.36 9.49 -6.11
N ASP A 162 18.08 9.37 -7.41
CA ASP A 162 18.19 8.09 -8.11
C ASP A 162 19.65 7.63 -8.19
N THR A 163 20.59 8.57 -8.40
CA THR A 163 22.03 8.27 -8.49
C THR A 163 22.57 7.71 -7.16
N THR A 164 22.29 8.37 -6.05
CA THR A 164 22.76 7.90 -4.73
C THR A 164 22.08 6.59 -4.33
N TRP A 165 20.82 6.41 -4.72
CA TRP A 165 20.08 5.16 -4.51
C TRP A 165 20.72 3.98 -5.25
N PHE A 166 20.97 4.16 -6.55
CA PHE A 166 21.61 3.13 -7.37
C PHE A 166 22.97 2.72 -6.79
N LEU A 167 23.81 3.70 -6.46
CA LEU A 167 25.14 3.43 -5.87
C LEU A 167 25.04 2.73 -4.51
N ALA A 168 24.14 3.17 -3.64
CA ALA A 168 23.94 2.55 -2.32
C ALA A 168 23.47 1.10 -2.43
N CYS A 169 22.53 0.82 -3.33
CA CYS A 169 22.08 -0.53 -3.62
C CYS A 169 23.20 -1.41 -4.15
N ALA A 170 24.06 -0.88 -5.04
CA ALA A 170 25.21 -1.60 -5.58
C ALA A 170 26.23 -1.97 -4.50
N VAL A 171 26.61 -1.01 -3.64
CA VAL A 171 27.59 -1.21 -2.58
C VAL A 171 27.09 -2.14 -1.46
N THR A 172 25.78 -2.10 -1.17
CA THR A 172 25.17 -2.91 -0.10
C THR A 172 24.68 -4.29 -0.55
N GLY A 173 24.87 -4.66 -1.83
CA GLY A 173 24.40 -5.93 -2.37
C GLY A 173 22.88 -6.01 -2.57
N LYS A 174 22.21 -4.86 -2.63
CA LYS A 174 20.75 -4.75 -2.72
C LYS A 174 20.26 -4.28 -4.10
N GLN A 175 20.99 -4.62 -5.18
CA GLN A 175 20.78 -4.14 -6.55
C GLN A 175 19.35 -4.36 -7.06
N LYS A 176 18.65 -5.41 -6.60
CA LYS A 176 17.25 -5.66 -7.01
C LYS A 176 16.34 -4.46 -6.71
N TRP A 177 16.56 -3.78 -5.58
CA TRP A 177 15.73 -2.67 -5.13
C TRP A 177 15.91 -1.36 -5.91
N SER A 178 16.96 -1.27 -6.72
CA SER A 178 17.16 -0.14 -7.64
C SER A 178 16.48 -0.30 -8.99
N GLN A 179 15.70 -1.37 -9.19
CA GLN A 179 14.99 -1.65 -10.45
C GLN A 179 13.50 -1.36 -10.27
N ASP A 180 12.91 -0.60 -11.19
CA ASP A 180 11.49 -0.20 -11.15
C ASP A 180 10.52 -1.38 -11.06
N LYS A 181 10.90 -2.53 -11.62
CA LYS A 181 10.11 -3.77 -11.52
C LYS A 181 9.97 -4.30 -10.07
N GLU A 182 10.87 -3.87 -9.16
CA GLU A 182 10.88 -4.29 -7.76
C GLU A 182 10.39 -3.17 -6.84
N LEU A 183 10.84 -1.92 -7.08
CA LEU A 183 10.51 -0.78 -6.25
C LEU A 183 10.57 0.53 -7.04
N ILE A 184 9.46 1.26 -7.04
CA ILE A 184 9.39 2.63 -7.55
C ILE A 184 9.31 3.59 -6.36
N LEU A 185 10.32 4.45 -6.20
CA LEU A 185 10.36 5.42 -5.12
C LEU A 185 9.31 6.53 -5.34
N MET A 186 8.39 6.70 -4.37
CA MET A 186 7.21 7.54 -4.52
C MET A 186 7.37 8.90 -3.86
N SER A 187 7.09 9.96 -4.63
CA SER A 187 6.95 11.33 -4.12
C SER A 187 5.51 11.82 -4.30
N ALA A 188 5.11 12.86 -3.57
CA ALA A 188 3.77 13.44 -3.69
C ALA A 188 3.46 13.91 -5.13
N ARG A 189 4.43 14.52 -5.81
CA ARG A 189 4.30 14.93 -7.21
C ARG A 189 4.11 13.73 -8.15
N HIS A 190 4.88 12.67 -7.95
CA HIS A 190 4.73 11.43 -8.74
C HIS A 190 3.34 10.86 -8.52
N LEU A 191 2.93 10.65 -7.26
CA LEU A 191 1.64 10.06 -6.91
C LEU A 191 0.47 10.86 -7.51
N SER A 192 0.46 12.20 -7.38
CA SER A 192 -0.56 13.06 -7.99
C SER A 192 -0.60 12.96 -9.52
N SER A 193 0.55 12.78 -10.18
CA SER A 193 0.63 12.69 -11.65
C SER A 193 0.07 11.39 -12.25
N LEU A 194 -0.22 10.39 -11.42
CA LEU A 194 -0.80 9.10 -11.84
C LEU A 194 -2.33 9.10 -11.85
N VAL A 195 -2.95 10.13 -11.27
CA VAL A 195 -4.41 10.21 -11.13
C VAL A 195 -5.05 10.46 -12.50
N PRO A 196 -6.15 9.74 -12.84
CA PRO A 196 -6.86 9.97 -14.08
C PRO A 196 -7.32 11.44 -14.22
N PRO A 197 -7.23 12.04 -15.44
CA PRO A 197 -7.68 13.40 -15.68
C PRO A 197 -9.13 13.62 -15.25
N GLY A 198 -9.42 14.76 -14.61
CA GLY A 198 -10.76 15.10 -14.15
C GLY A 198 -11.18 14.51 -12.81
N SER A 199 -10.36 13.66 -12.19
CA SER A 199 -10.64 13.13 -10.85
C SER A 199 -10.21 14.13 -9.77
N ALA A 200 -11.14 14.51 -8.90
CA ALA A 200 -10.81 15.30 -7.70
C ALA A 200 -9.96 14.44 -6.75
N HIS A 201 -8.81 14.94 -6.34
CA HIS A 201 -7.91 14.17 -5.48
C HIS A 201 -7.12 15.04 -4.50
N GLN A 202 -6.65 14.40 -3.45
CA GLN A 202 -5.75 14.97 -2.46
C GLN A 202 -4.57 14.01 -2.23
N VAL A 203 -3.37 14.55 -2.17
CA VAL A 203 -2.18 13.84 -1.65
C VAL A 203 -1.82 14.41 -0.31
N GLY A 204 -1.68 13.55 0.69
CA GLY A 204 -1.33 13.93 2.06
C GLY A 204 -0.21 13.06 2.63
N TYR A 205 0.17 13.38 3.85
CA TYR A 205 1.26 12.76 4.59
C TYR A 205 0.70 11.94 5.75
N THR A 206 1.19 10.71 5.93
CA THR A 206 0.69 9.77 6.93
C THR A 206 1.82 8.87 7.47
N GLY A 207 1.48 7.93 8.34
CA GLY A 207 2.45 7.03 8.96
C GLY A 207 3.23 7.69 10.10
N LEU A 208 4.52 7.38 10.21
CA LEU A 208 5.38 8.00 11.21
C LEU A 208 5.76 9.42 10.79
N LEU A 209 5.71 10.34 11.73
CA LEU A 209 6.18 11.71 11.56
C LEU A 209 7.53 11.88 12.29
N LEU A 210 8.53 12.38 11.58
CA LEU A 210 9.84 12.72 12.12
C LEU A 210 10.18 14.17 11.71
N GLY A 211 9.81 15.14 12.54
CA GLY A 211 9.87 16.55 12.17
C GLY A 211 9.04 16.83 10.91
N PRO A 212 9.63 17.38 9.84
CA PRO A 212 8.93 17.66 8.59
C PRO A 212 8.73 16.41 7.69
N PHE A 213 9.26 15.25 8.09
CA PHE A 213 9.24 14.03 7.29
C PHE A 213 8.10 13.11 7.72
N SER A 214 7.40 12.53 6.74
CA SER A 214 6.45 11.44 6.96
C SER A 214 6.95 10.15 6.32
N SER A 215 6.67 9.02 6.95
CA SER A 215 7.09 7.72 6.41
C SER A 215 6.29 7.31 5.18
N ASN A 216 5.05 7.77 5.07
CA ASN A 216 4.13 7.40 3.99
C ASN A 216 3.42 8.63 3.43
N LEU A 217 2.99 8.49 2.18
CA LEU A 217 2.01 9.37 1.54
C LEU A 217 0.69 8.63 1.43
N PHE A 218 -0.40 9.38 1.41
CA PHE A 218 -1.68 8.86 0.94
C PHE A 218 -2.19 9.65 -0.28
N LEU A 219 -2.92 8.97 -1.14
CA LEU A 219 -3.72 9.51 -2.21
C LEU A 219 -5.18 9.21 -1.92
N ALA A 220 -6.01 10.23 -1.83
CA ALA A 220 -7.46 10.11 -1.75
C ALA A 220 -8.10 10.65 -3.02
N ILE A 221 -9.07 9.92 -3.59
CA ILE A 221 -9.85 10.29 -4.78
C ILE A 221 -11.33 10.17 -4.44
N THR A 222 -12.12 11.20 -4.81
CA THR A 222 -13.55 11.30 -4.53
C THR A 222 -14.37 11.51 -5.80
#